data_c86ef19fe6a804113dc39420151475f5
#
_entry.id   c86ef19fe6a804113dc39420151475f5
#
_cell.length_a   1.000
_cell.length_b   1.000
_cell.length_c   1.000
_cell.angle_alpha   90.00
_cell.angle_beta   90.00
_cell.angle_gamma   90.00
#
_symmetry.space_group_name_H-M   'P 1'
#
loop_
_entity.id
_entity.type
_entity.pdbx_description
1 polymer ?
#
loop_
_entity_poly.entity_id
_entity_poly.type
_entity_poly.pdbx_seq_one_letter_code
_entity_poly.pdbx_strand_id
1 'polypeptide(L)'
;MALAAVDRLSFSYPGAAPALHDVSLALEPGEVVALLGPSGSGKSTLLRALAGLVPHFHGGRFAGVVTVAGHDTRRMRPAQLAGAVATVFQDPEDQVVMSIVANEVAFGLENLGVPPAEIWPRVERALASVDALHLWGRKTVELSGGELQRVCLASALALEPSLLLLDEPTSQLDPDAAELFLVAVERLGASVVLSEHRVGRALELATRVLFVEDGRLLLDAPLDEAREWLAAERPAWANACVYQPQAPSADVALSLRGISFAYREALPVLDDVDVEVRRGEIVVLEGPNGSGKTTLARIAAGLLEPDSGTAQIHGRAGYVSQDPGRYLIEETALAEAALAVKRDEQRARAALEHVGLGWAARRHPRDLSSGERERLAVAAVAVAEPDVLILDEPTRGVDPERKAALGRWLVDYAAAGNAVVVATHDNEVPAHRRLRLCVSQTQALPEAPVGA
;
A
#
# COMPACT_ATOMS: atom_id res chain seq x y z
N MET A 1 9.95 -3.78 -33.13
CA MET A 1 10.55 -2.61 -32.43
C MET A 1 10.03 -2.63 -31.01
N ALA A 2 10.90 -2.53 -30.03
CA ALA A 2 10.48 -2.47 -28.63
C ALA A 2 9.51 -1.31 -28.42
N LEU A 3 8.48 -1.52 -27.61
CA LEU A 3 7.51 -0.50 -27.18
C LEU A 3 8.18 0.56 -26.33
N ALA A 4 9.04 0.12 -25.42
CA ALA A 4 9.88 1.00 -24.61
C ALA A 4 11.29 0.41 -24.50
N ALA A 5 12.30 1.27 -24.41
CA ALA A 5 13.68 0.86 -24.19
C ALA A 5 14.38 1.81 -23.23
N VAL A 6 15.11 1.24 -22.30
CA VAL A 6 15.96 1.92 -21.34
C VAL A 6 17.41 1.49 -21.62
N ASP A 7 18.30 2.45 -21.91
CA ASP A 7 19.71 2.19 -22.18
C ASP A 7 20.58 2.93 -21.15
N ARG A 8 21.21 2.17 -20.26
CA ARG A 8 22.15 2.61 -19.22
C ARG A 8 21.62 3.78 -18.38
N LEU A 9 20.36 3.70 -17.98
CA LEU A 9 19.73 4.74 -17.17
C LEU A 9 20.37 4.81 -15.78
N SER A 10 20.90 5.98 -15.47
CA SER A 10 21.28 6.36 -14.10
C SER A 10 20.57 7.66 -13.74
N PHE A 11 19.96 7.69 -12.56
CA PHE A 11 19.21 8.85 -12.12
C PHE A 11 19.42 9.15 -10.64
N SER A 12 19.56 10.44 -10.29
CA SER A 12 19.54 10.93 -8.90
C SER A 12 18.64 12.16 -8.77
N TYR A 13 17.82 12.18 -7.75
CA TYR A 13 17.05 13.37 -7.36
C TYR A 13 17.97 14.48 -6.88
N PRO A 14 17.53 15.77 -6.90
CA PRO A 14 18.32 16.87 -6.42
C PRO A 14 18.77 16.67 -4.96
N GLY A 15 20.08 16.73 -4.71
CA GLY A 15 20.64 16.56 -3.36
C GLY A 15 20.61 15.16 -2.77
N ALA A 16 20.13 14.15 -3.52
CA ALA A 16 20.02 12.76 -3.06
C ALA A 16 21.09 11.85 -3.68
N ALA A 17 21.32 10.70 -3.05
CA ALA A 17 22.06 9.60 -3.63
C ALA A 17 21.37 9.08 -4.92
N PRO A 18 22.11 8.44 -5.83
CA PRO A 18 21.51 7.85 -7.01
C PRO A 18 20.41 6.84 -6.68
N ALA A 19 19.25 7.00 -7.33
CA ALA A 19 18.10 6.11 -7.19
C ALA A 19 18.10 4.98 -8.24
N LEU A 20 18.79 5.17 -9.36
CA LEU A 20 19.00 4.16 -10.39
C LEU A 20 20.46 4.19 -10.88
N HIS A 21 21.00 3.00 -11.15
CA HIS A 21 22.39 2.79 -11.56
C HIS A 21 22.45 1.86 -12.77
N ASP A 22 22.76 2.43 -13.94
CA ASP A 22 23.08 1.68 -15.18
C ASP A 22 22.04 0.63 -15.56
N VAL A 23 20.74 1.00 -15.44
CA VAL A 23 19.61 0.11 -15.75
C VAL A 23 19.40 0.06 -17.26
N SER A 24 19.35 -1.14 -17.81
CA SER A 24 19.04 -1.37 -19.23
C SER A 24 18.00 -2.47 -19.37
N LEU A 25 16.94 -2.19 -20.15
CA LEU A 25 15.87 -3.15 -20.46
C LEU A 25 15.13 -2.72 -21.73
N ALA A 26 14.39 -3.64 -22.34
CA ALA A 26 13.45 -3.35 -23.42
C ALA A 26 12.10 -4.01 -23.11
N LEU A 27 11.01 -3.34 -23.44
CA LEU A 27 9.64 -3.83 -23.29
C LEU A 27 9.03 -4.04 -24.67
N GLU A 28 8.47 -5.21 -24.89
CA GLU A 28 7.81 -5.52 -26.17
C GLU A 28 6.30 -5.26 -26.08
N PRO A 29 5.62 -4.98 -27.20
CA PRO A 29 4.17 -4.82 -27.23
C PRO A 29 3.44 -6.06 -26.67
N GLY A 30 2.45 -5.85 -25.81
CA GLY A 30 1.62 -6.91 -25.23
C GLY A 30 2.23 -7.62 -24.02
N GLU A 31 3.44 -7.24 -23.57
CA GLU A 31 4.02 -7.80 -22.34
C GLU A 31 3.31 -7.24 -21.09
N VAL A 32 3.08 -8.13 -20.13
CA VAL A 32 2.74 -7.78 -18.75
C VAL A 32 3.97 -8.05 -17.89
N VAL A 33 4.58 -7.00 -17.39
CA VAL A 33 5.85 -7.06 -16.65
C VAL A 33 5.61 -6.77 -15.18
N ALA A 34 5.93 -7.72 -14.30
CA ALA A 34 5.99 -7.47 -12.86
C ALA A 34 7.33 -6.82 -12.49
N LEU A 35 7.27 -5.62 -11.92
CA LEU A 35 8.44 -4.89 -11.42
C LEU A 35 8.52 -5.06 -9.91
N LEU A 36 9.38 -5.96 -9.46
CA LEU A 36 9.55 -6.34 -8.06
C LEU A 36 10.82 -5.73 -7.46
N GLY A 37 10.90 -5.76 -6.14
CA GLY A 37 12.06 -5.32 -5.38
C GLY A 37 11.69 -4.58 -4.09
N PRO A 38 12.61 -4.44 -3.14
CA PRO A 38 12.39 -3.80 -1.85
C PRO A 38 11.86 -2.37 -1.96
N SER A 39 11.20 -1.89 -0.91
CA SER A 39 10.79 -0.48 -0.84
C SER A 39 12.02 0.43 -0.87
N GLY A 40 11.99 1.45 -1.73
CA GLY A 40 13.14 2.34 -1.96
C GLY A 40 14.17 1.83 -2.97
N SER A 41 13.96 0.68 -3.61
CA SER A 41 14.92 0.10 -4.58
C SER A 41 15.00 0.84 -5.92
N GLY A 42 14.11 1.81 -6.21
CA GLY A 42 14.12 2.57 -7.45
C GLY A 42 12.98 2.25 -8.42
N LYS A 43 12.03 1.33 -8.09
CA LYS A 43 10.88 0.95 -8.94
C LYS A 43 10.07 2.15 -9.43
N SER A 44 9.56 2.96 -8.51
CA SER A 44 8.77 4.16 -8.87
C SER A 44 9.60 5.17 -9.67
N THR A 45 10.93 5.23 -9.44
CA THR A 45 11.84 6.08 -10.24
C THR A 45 11.94 5.58 -11.67
N LEU A 46 12.02 4.27 -11.87
CA LEU A 46 12.02 3.65 -13.21
C LEU A 46 10.69 3.92 -13.93
N LEU A 47 9.54 3.73 -13.25
CA LEU A 47 8.23 4.07 -13.80
C LEU A 47 8.13 5.56 -14.18
N ARG A 48 8.60 6.45 -13.31
CA ARG A 48 8.66 7.90 -13.60
C ARG A 48 9.55 8.24 -14.79
N ALA A 49 10.64 7.50 -15.01
CA ALA A 49 11.50 7.70 -16.18
C ALA A 49 10.80 7.26 -17.48
N LEU A 50 10.06 6.14 -17.45
CA LEU A 50 9.24 5.67 -18.57
C LEU A 50 8.08 6.64 -18.86
N ALA A 51 7.47 7.24 -17.83
CA ALA A 51 6.42 8.25 -17.98
C ALA A 51 6.94 9.65 -18.38
N GLY A 52 8.26 9.85 -18.43
CA GLY A 52 8.87 11.16 -18.69
C GLY A 52 8.73 12.17 -17.54
N LEU A 53 8.31 11.73 -16.34
CA LEU A 53 8.19 12.60 -15.17
C LEU A 53 9.54 13.02 -14.61
N VAL A 54 10.55 12.18 -14.77
CA VAL A 54 11.95 12.54 -14.51
C VAL A 54 12.69 12.64 -15.87
N PRO A 55 13.51 13.68 -16.08
CA PRO A 55 13.85 14.77 -15.14
C PRO A 55 12.87 15.95 -15.15
N HIS A 56 11.85 15.98 -16.01
CA HIS A 56 11.04 17.15 -16.32
C HIS A 56 10.28 17.73 -15.12
N PHE A 57 9.68 16.88 -14.30
CA PHE A 57 8.84 17.32 -13.18
C PHE A 57 9.62 17.37 -11.86
N HIS A 58 10.46 16.36 -11.62
CA HIS A 58 11.20 16.25 -10.34
C HIS A 58 12.62 16.80 -10.40
N GLY A 59 13.11 17.25 -11.57
CA GLY A 59 14.52 17.63 -11.76
C GLY A 59 15.46 16.45 -11.58
N GLY A 60 16.73 16.72 -11.29
CA GLY A 60 17.74 15.71 -10.99
C GLY A 60 18.77 15.50 -12.10
N ARG A 61 19.68 14.56 -11.88
CA ARG A 61 20.71 14.16 -12.85
C ARG A 61 20.29 12.89 -13.55
N PHE A 62 20.12 12.98 -14.87
CA PHE A 62 19.66 11.87 -15.72
C PHE A 62 20.77 11.55 -16.73
N ALA A 63 21.29 10.33 -16.70
CA ALA A 63 22.21 9.79 -17.69
C ALA A 63 21.60 8.56 -18.38
N GLY A 64 22.01 8.26 -19.58
CA GLY A 64 21.42 7.19 -20.41
C GLY A 64 20.28 7.70 -21.29
N VAL A 65 19.52 6.80 -21.89
CA VAL A 65 18.41 7.10 -22.79
C VAL A 65 17.20 6.25 -22.40
N VAL A 66 16.02 6.86 -22.37
CA VAL A 66 14.73 6.17 -22.22
C VAL A 66 13.84 6.57 -23.40
N THR A 67 13.36 5.57 -24.12
CA THR A 67 12.43 5.77 -25.25
C THR A 67 11.14 5.00 -25.00
N VAL A 68 10.00 5.63 -25.30
CA VAL A 68 8.69 4.99 -25.27
C VAL A 68 7.93 5.36 -26.54
N ALA A 69 7.36 4.39 -27.20
CA ALA A 69 6.71 4.54 -28.51
C ALA A 69 7.56 5.33 -29.53
N GLY A 70 8.88 5.10 -29.49
CA GLY A 70 9.86 5.76 -30.38
C GLY A 70 10.27 7.17 -29.96
N HIS A 71 9.78 7.70 -28.83
CA HIS A 71 10.07 9.05 -28.32
C HIS A 71 11.06 9.02 -27.16
N ASP A 72 12.13 9.83 -27.19
CA ASP A 72 13.05 10.04 -26.05
C ASP A 72 12.34 10.84 -24.96
N THR A 73 12.14 10.22 -23.79
CA THR A 73 11.39 10.81 -22.65
C THR A 73 12.06 12.07 -22.08
N ARG A 74 13.35 12.29 -22.31
CA ARG A 74 14.06 13.53 -21.91
C ARG A 74 13.72 14.71 -22.81
N ARG A 75 13.29 14.45 -24.04
CA ARG A 75 13.01 15.50 -25.06
C ARG A 75 11.53 15.80 -25.16
N MET A 76 10.69 14.87 -24.72
CA MET A 76 9.23 15.01 -24.73
C MET A 76 8.74 15.33 -23.33
N ARG A 77 7.90 16.35 -23.19
CA ARG A 77 7.22 16.62 -21.92
C ARG A 77 6.18 15.53 -21.62
N PRO A 78 5.88 15.23 -20.34
CA PRO A 78 4.86 14.22 -19.99
C PRO A 78 3.52 14.39 -20.71
N ALA A 79 3.03 15.62 -20.87
CA ALA A 79 1.80 15.90 -21.62
C ALA A 79 1.86 15.46 -23.09
N GLN A 80 3.03 15.42 -23.71
CA GLN A 80 3.20 14.96 -25.09
C GLN A 80 3.29 13.43 -25.19
N LEU A 81 3.62 12.76 -24.08
CA LEU A 81 3.67 11.30 -23.97
C LEU A 81 2.33 10.70 -23.53
N ALA A 82 1.40 11.51 -23.02
CA ALA A 82 0.15 11.06 -22.40
C ALA A 82 -0.75 10.20 -23.30
N GLY A 83 -0.64 10.34 -24.64
CA GLY A 83 -1.32 9.43 -25.59
C GLY A 83 -0.61 8.08 -25.79
N ALA A 84 0.66 7.96 -25.39
CA ALA A 84 1.44 6.72 -25.52
C ALA A 84 1.61 6.01 -24.20
N VAL A 85 1.71 6.76 -23.09
CA VAL A 85 1.94 6.24 -21.73
C VAL A 85 0.91 6.81 -20.78
N ALA A 86 0.27 5.97 -19.98
CA ALA A 86 -0.54 6.40 -18.86
C ALA A 86 -0.03 5.76 -17.56
N THR A 87 -0.21 6.45 -16.45
CA THR A 87 0.26 6.01 -15.14
C THR A 87 -0.88 6.04 -14.13
N VAL A 88 -0.97 4.98 -13.31
CA VAL A 88 -1.78 4.96 -12.09
C VAL A 88 -0.82 4.95 -10.92
N PHE A 89 -0.93 5.95 -10.04
CA PHE A 89 -0.07 6.12 -8.88
C PHE A 89 -0.58 5.33 -7.67
N GLN A 90 0.30 5.16 -6.71
CA GLN A 90 0.04 4.46 -5.45
C GLN A 90 -1.10 5.11 -4.65
N ASP A 91 -1.13 6.45 -4.60
CA ASP A 91 -2.16 7.21 -3.91
C ASP A 91 -3.12 7.82 -4.94
N PRO A 92 -4.39 7.33 -5.03
CA PRO A 92 -5.35 7.86 -5.98
C PRO A 92 -5.79 9.29 -5.63
N GLU A 93 -5.73 9.71 -4.35
CA GLU A 93 -6.10 11.06 -3.93
C GLU A 93 -5.14 12.11 -4.51
N ASP A 94 -3.86 11.77 -4.69
CA ASP A 94 -2.84 12.63 -5.30
C ASP A 94 -3.01 12.77 -6.83
N GLN A 95 -3.78 11.87 -7.45
CA GLN A 95 -3.97 11.83 -8.90
C GLN A 95 -5.22 12.57 -9.36
N VAL A 96 -6.28 12.57 -8.56
CA VAL A 96 -7.60 13.11 -8.92
C VAL A 96 -7.61 14.64 -8.89
N VAL A 97 -8.13 15.23 -9.95
CA VAL A 97 -8.20 16.69 -10.16
C VAL A 97 -9.64 17.21 -10.14
N MET A 98 -10.57 16.43 -10.74
CA MET A 98 -11.95 16.84 -10.90
C MET A 98 -12.86 16.32 -9.78
N SER A 99 -13.91 17.07 -9.48
CA SER A 99 -14.84 16.74 -8.39
C SER A 99 -15.92 15.72 -8.77
N ILE A 100 -16.12 15.44 -10.07
CA ILE A 100 -17.10 14.48 -10.60
C ILE A 100 -16.38 13.41 -11.40
N VAL A 101 -16.76 12.15 -11.20
CA VAL A 101 -16.11 10.98 -11.81
C VAL A 101 -16.05 11.07 -13.35
N ALA A 102 -17.17 11.36 -14.01
CA ALA A 102 -17.16 11.45 -15.48
C ALA A 102 -16.21 12.55 -15.99
N ASN A 103 -16.14 13.68 -15.29
CA ASN A 103 -15.26 14.79 -15.65
C ASN A 103 -13.79 14.44 -15.39
N GLU A 104 -13.51 13.67 -14.32
CA GLU A 104 -12.16 13.18 -14.02
C GLU A 104 -11.63 12.29 -15.15
N VAL A 105 -12.45 11.36 -15.63
CA VAL A 105 -12.07 10.49 -16.76
C VAL A 105 -11.98 11.27 -18.08
N ALA A 106 -12.83 12.30 -18.29
CA ALA A 106 -12.78 13.16 -19.47
C ALA A 106 -11.57 14.10 -19.49
N PHE A 107 -11.03 14.47 -18.34
CA PHE A 107 -9.99 15.50 -18.19
C PHE A 107 -8.76 15.27 -19.07
N GLY A 108 -8.25 14.04 -19.10
CA GLY A 108 -7.11 13.68 -19.94
C GLY A 108 -7.42 13.81 -21.44
N LEU A 109 -8.62 13.40 -21.85
CA LEU A 109 -9.08 13.48 -23.26
C LEU A 109 -9.21 14.94 -23.72
N GLU A 110 -9.77 15.80 -22.87
CA GLU A 110 -9.88 17.24 -23.14
C GLU A 110 -8.49 17.88 -23.32
N ASN A 111 -7.53 17.55 -22.45
CA ASN A 111 -6.16 18.05 -22.54
C ASN A 111 -5.42 17.58 -23.80
N LEU A 112 -5.75 16.40 -24.32
CA LEU A 112 -5.23 15.89 -25.60
C LEU A 112 -5.96 16.48 -26.82
N GLY A 113 -7.01 17.28 -26.63
CA GLY A 113 -7.79 17.89 -27.72
C GLY A 113 -8.65 16.88 -28.47
N VAL A 114 -9.08 15.80 -27.81
CA VAL A 114 -10.02 14.84 -28.40
C VAL A 114 -11.34 15.55 -28.76
N PRO A 115 -11.92 15.31 -29.95
CA PRO A 115 -13.17 15.95 -30.34
C PRO A 115 -14.28 15.67 -29.30
N PRO A 116 -15.11 16.69 -28.93
CA PRO A 116 -16.15 16.53 -27.91
C PRO A 116 -17.12 15.37 -28.16
N ALA A 117 -17.40 15.05 -29.44
CA ALA A 117 -18.28 13.94 -29.82
C ALA A 117 -17.69 12.56 -29.46
N GLU A 118 -16.36 12.45 -29.27
CA GLU A 118 -15.68 11.20 -28.94
C GLU A 118 -15.42 11.04 -27.42
N ILE A 119 -15.37 12.15 -26.67
CA ILE A 119 -14.99 12.14 -25.24
C ILE A 119 -15.95 11.26 -24.44
N TRP A 120 -17.25 11.55 -24.45
CA TRP A 120 -18.22 10.85 -23.61
C TRP A 120 -18.34 9.36 -23.93
N PRO A 121 -18.36 8.92 -25.21
CA PRO A 121 -18.30 7.50 -25.53
C PRO A 121 -17.02 6.80 -25.03
N ARG A 122 -15.85 7.48 -25.00
CA ARG A 122 -14.61 6.91 -24.43
C ARG A 122 -14.68 6.84 -22.92
N VAL A 123 -15.20 7.87 -22.24
CA VAL A 123 -15.43 7.88 -20.79
C VAL A 123 -16.33 6.72 -20.37
N GLU A 124 -17.43 6.50 -21.08
CA GLU A 124 -18.38 5.41 -20.80
C GLU A 124 -17.71 4.04 -20.93
N ARG A 125 -16.98 3.81 -22.02
CA ARG A 125 -16.25 2.56 -22.24
C ARG A 125 -15.19 2.33 -21.17
N ALA A 126 -14.41 3.37 -20.82
CA ALA A 126 -13.37 3.28 -19.81
C ALA A 126 -13.93 2.94 -18.42
N LEU A 127 -15.00 3.63 -17.99
CA LEU A 127 -15.68 3.32 -16.72
C LEU A 127 -16.31 1.92 -16.72
N ALA A 128 -16.89 1.50 -17.83
CA ALA A 128 -17.47 0.15 -17.96
C ALA A 128 -16.41 -0.94 -17.87
N SER A 129 -15.22 -0.72 -18.46
CA SER A 129 -14.13 -1.71 -18.46
C SER A 129 -13.57 -2.04 -17.06
N VAL A 130 -13.75 -1.12 -16.09
CA VAL A 130 -13.29 -1.26 -14.72
C VAL A 130 -14.45 -1.43 -13.72
N ASP A 131 -15.66 -1.73 -14.21
CA ASP A 131 -16.87 -1.86 -13.39
C ASP A 131 -17.16 -0.62 -12.51
N ALA A 132 -16.95 0.57 -13.07
CA ALA A 132 -17.15 1.86 -12.38
C ALA A 132 -18.21 2.76 -13.06
N LEU A 133 -18.97 2.25 -14.05
CA LEU A 133 -19.95 3.05 -14.78
C LEU A 133 -21.06 3.61 -13.87
N HIS A 134 -21.42 2.86 -12.82
CA HIS A 134 -22.41 3.28 -11.81
C HIS A 134 -21.97 4.50 -10.98
N LEU A 135 -20.67 4.86 -11.04
CA LEU A 135 -20.11 6.01 -10.34
C LEU A 135 -20.13 7.30 -11.17
N TRP A 136 -20.58 7.27 -12.43
CA TRP A 136 -20.52 8.36 -13.41
C TRP A 136 -20.78 9.76 -12.84
N GLY A 137 -21.89 9.96 -12.13
CA GLY A 137 -22.30 11.26 -11.60
C GLY A 137 -21.87 11.52 -10.15
N ARG A 138 -21.15 10.59 -9.50
CA ARG A 138 -20.74 10.74 -8.10
C ARG A 138 -19.57 11.72 -7.97
N LYS A 139 -19.45 12.31 -6.78
CA LYS A 139 -18.28 13.12 -6.44
C LYS A 139 -17.11 12.23 -6.07
N THR A 140 -15.92 12.59 -6.54
CA THR A 140 -14.68 11.86 -6.29
C THR A 140 -14.35 11.75 -4.80
N VAL A 141 -14.64 12.78 -4.01
CA VAL A 141 -14.42 12.81 -2.55
C VAL A 141 -15.39 11.92 -1.74
N GLU A 142 -16.45 11.40 -2.36
CA GLU A 142 -17.43 10.51 -1.75
C GLU A 142 -17.13 9.03 -2.03
N LEU A 143 -16.10 8.75 -2.84
CA LEU A 143 -15.74 7.39 -3.23
C LEU A 143 -14.91 6.70 -2.14
N SER A 144 -15.09 5.39 -2.02
CA SER A 144 -14.14 4.55 -1.30
C SER A 144 -12.79 4.50 -2.04
N GLY A 145 -11.69 4.16 -1.33
CA GLY A 145 -10.37 4.04 -1.94
C GLY A 145 -10.36 3.10 -3.16
N GLY A 146 -11.09 1.98 -3.10
CA GLY A 146 -11.20 1.03 -4.22
C GLY A 146 -11.98 1.57 -5.41
N GLU A 147 -13.06 2.32 -5.17
CA GLU A 147 -13.81 3.01 -6.22
C GLU A 147 -12.94 4.09 -6.89
N LEU A 148 -12.23 4.89 -6.06
CA LEU A 148 -11.36 5.95 -6.57
C LEU A 148 -10.20 5.38 -7.39
N GLN A 149 -9.58 4.28 -6.95
CA GLN A 149 -8.51 3.62 -7.71
C GLN A 149 -8.99 3.10 -9.07
N ARG A 150 -10.21 2.53 -9.14
CA ARG A 150 -10.83 2.13 -10.42
C ARG A 150 -11.13 3.33 -11.33
N VAL A 151 -11.53 4.46 -10.75
CA VAL A 151 -11.69 5.70 -11.51
C VAL A 151 -10.36 6.19 -12.06
N CYS A 152 -9.27 6.17 -11.28
CA CYS A 152 -7.93 6.50 -11.77
C CYS A 152 -7.48 5.57 -12.91
N LEU A 153 -7.78 4.26 -12.80
CA LEU A 153 -7.52 3.32 -13.89
C LEU A 153 -8.36 3.67 -15.14
N ALA A 154 -9.66 3.98 -14.97
CA ALA A 154 -10.51 4.41 -16.09
C ALA A 154 -9.97 5.67 -16.76
N SER A 155 -9.50 6.67 -15.99
CA SER A 155 -8.87 7.89 -16.52
C SER A 155 -7.62 7.57 -17.35
N ALA A 156 -6.79 6.62 -16.90
CA ALA A 156 -5.64 6.17 -17.66
C ALA A 156 -6.04 5.43 -18.96
N LEU A 157 -7.04 4.56 -18.87
CA LEU A 157 -7.53 3.75 -20.02
C LEU A 157 -8.27 4.55 -21.08
N ALA A 158 -8.98 5.62 -20.69
CA ALA A 158 -9.67 6.50 -21.64
C ALA A 158 -8.72 7.11 -22.68
N LEU A 159 -7.44 7.26 -22.32
CA LEU A 159 -6.38 7.74 -23.22
C LEU A 159 -5.96 6.71 -24.28
N GLU A 160 -6.36 5.44 -24.15
CA GLU A 160 -5.98 4.32 -25.02
C GLU A 160 -4.44 4.20 -25.15
N PRO A 161 -3.68 4.17 -24.01
CA PRO A 161 -2.24 4.21 -24.04
C PRO A 161 -1.64 2.92 -24.59
N SER A 162 -0.47 3.02 -25.25
CA SER A 162 0.30 1.84 -25.68
C SER A 162 0.98 1.13 -24.50
N LEU A 163 1.32 1.89 -23.44
CA LEU A 163 1.97 1.40 -22.22
C LEU A 163 1.25 1.92 -20.99
N LEU A 164 0.81 1.02 -20.11
CA LEU A 164 0.22 1.34 -18.81
C LEU A 164 1.24 1.07 -17.71
N LEU A 165 1.51 2.08 -16.89
CA LEU A 165 2.40 2.01 -15.75
C LEU A 165 1.58 2.03 -14.46
N LEU A 166 1.72 1.00 -13.64
CA LEU A 166 0.97 0.82 -12.40
C LEU A 166 1.95 0.79 -11.21
N ASP A 167 1.95 1.84 -10.39
CA ASP A 167 2.85 1.97 -9.24
C ASP A 167 2.09 1.63 -7.95
N GLU A 168 2.20 0.38 -7.49
CA GLU A 168 1.56 -0.17 -6.30
C GLU A 168 0.04 0.11 -6.24
N PRO A 169 -0.71 -0.15 -7.32
CA PRO A 169 -2.10 0.30 -7.43
C PRO A 169 -3.06 -0.39 -6.47
N THR A 170 -2.67 -1.52 -5.85
CA THR A 170 -3.54 -2.25 -4.92
C THR A 170 -3.15 -2.08 -3.45
N SER A 171 -2.13 -1.28 -3.15
CA SER A 171 -1.57 -1.13 -1.79
C SER A 171 -2.58 -0.59 -0.76
N GLN A 172 -3.59 0.17 -1.22
CA GLN A 172 -4.63 0.77 -0.38
C GLN A 172 -5.96 0.00 -0.41
N LEU A 173 -6.04 -1.07 -1.21
CA LEU A 173 -7.26 -1.81 -1.45
C LEU A 173 -7.38 -3.01 -0.51
N ASP A 174 -8.60 -3.31 -0.09
CA ASP A 174 -8.89 -4.61 0.52
C ASP A 174 -8.75 -5.74 -0.53
N PRO A 175 -8.71 -7.00 -0.13
CA PRO A 175 -8.48 -8.12 -1.06
C PRO A 175 -9.48 -8.18 -2.21
N ASP A 176 -10.77 -7.92 -1.95
CA ASP A 176 -11.84 -8.02 -2.95
C ASP A 176 -11.73 -6.88 -3.99
N ALA A 177 -11.47 -5.64 -3.53
CA ALA A 177 -11.25 -4.49 -4.41
C ALA A 177 -9.96 -4.63 -5.23
N ALA A 178 -8.89 -5.18 -4.64
CA ALA A 178 -7.64 -5.45 -5.34
C ALA A 178 -7.82 -6.51 -6.43
N GLU A 179 -8.58 -7.57 -6.16
CA GLU A 179 -8.89 -8.60 -7.14
C GLU A 179 -9.66 -8.02 -8.33
N LEU A 180 -10.71 -7.25 -8.07
CA LEU A 180 -11.48 -6.59 -9.13
C LEU A 180 -10.61 -5.66 -9.99
N PHE A 181 -9.68 -4.93 -9.37
CA PHE A 181 -8.74 -4.08 -10.09
C PHE A 181 -7.82 -4.88 -11.02
N LEU A 182 -7.21 -5.96 -10.50
CA LEU A 182 -6.27 -6.79 -11.27
C LEU A 182 -6.98 -7.56 -12.39
N VAL A 183 -8.19 -8.05 -12.17
CA VAL A 183 -9.04 -8.65 -13.23
C VAL A 183 -9.35 -7.61 -14.33
N ALA A 184 -9.58 -6.35 -13.97
CA ALA A 184 -9.76 -5.29 -14.98
C ALA A 184 -8.47 -5.10 -15.79
N VAL A 185 -7.30 -5.06 -15.16
CA VAL A 185 -6.00 -4.96 -15.83
C VAL A 185 -5.76 -6.13 -16.78
N GLU A 186 -6.04 -7.37 -16.36
CA GLU A 186 -5.87 -8.58 -17.18
C GLU A 186 -6.67 -8.53 -18.49
N ARG A 187 -7.89 -7.99 -18.41
CA ARG A 187 -8.80 -7.91 -19.58
C ARG A 187 -8.39 -6.88 -20.62
N LEU A 188 -7.44 -5.98 -20.31
CA LEU A 188 -7.09 -4.88 -21.19
C LEU A 188 -6.34 -5.32 -22.45
N GLY A 189 -5.58 -6.42 -22.40
CA GLY A 189 -4.69 -6.84 -23.48
C GLY A 189 -3.64 -5.79 -23.86
N ALA A 190 -3.38 -4.82 -22.99
CA ALA A 190 -2.40 -3.74 -23.16
C ALA A 190 -1.04 -4.18 -22.62
N SER A 191 0.02 -3.46 -23.03
CA SER A 191 1.33 -3.61 -22.40
C SER A 191 1.30 -2.94 -21.03
N VAL A 192 1.73 -3.65 -19.99
CA VAL A 192 1.64 -3.19 -18.60
C VAL A 192 2.98 -3.38 -17.90
N VAL A 193 3.43 -2.38 -17.14
CA VAL A 193 4.45 -2.56 -16.09
C VAL A 193 3.78 -2.34 -14.74
N LEU A 194 3.73 -3.39 -13.94
CA LEU A 194 3.06 -3.43 -12.64
C LEU A 194 4.10 -3.54 -11.52
N SER A 195 4.25 -2.49 -10.71
CA SER A 195 4.96 -2.55 -9.44
C SER A 195 3.98 -2.96 -8.34
N GLU A 196 4.26 -4.06 -7.63
CA GLU A 196 3.37 -4.59 -6.60
C GLU A 196 4.12 -5.27 -5.44
N HIS A 197 3.55 -5.17 -4.24
CA HIS A 197 4.00 -5.92 -3.06
C HIS A 197 3.20 -7.21 -2.81
N ARG A 198 2.05 -7.37 -3.45
CA ARG A 198 1.27 -8.61 -3.48
C ARG A 198 1.81 -9.52 -4.58
N VAL A 199 3.00 -10.09 -4.32
CA VAL A 199 3.81 -10.80 -5.33
C VAL A 199 3.04 -11.92 -6.01
N GLY A 200 2.30 -12.74 -5.26
CA GLY A 200 1.54 -13.87 -5.83
C GLY A 200 0.64 -13.43 -6.97
N ARG A 201 -0.15 -12.38 -6.78
CA ARG A 201 -1.06 -11.85 -7.80
C ARG A 201 -0.32 -11.16 -8.95
N ALA A 202 0.76 -10.43 -8.66
CA ALA A 202 1.58 -9.84 -9.73
C ALA A 202 2.19 -10.92 -10.64
N LEU A 203 2.65 -12.03 -10.06
CA LEU A 203 3.22 -13.16 -10.81
C LEU A 203 2.18 -13.98 -11.58
N GLU A 204 0.90 -13.98 -11.18
CA GLU A 204 -0.17 -14.63 -11.93
C GLU A 204 -0.50 -13.89 -13.23
N LEU A 205 -0.37 -12.56 -13.24
CA LEU A 205 -0.63 -11.72 -14.39
C LEU A 205 0.59 -11.57 -15.31
N ALA A 206 1.80 -11.68 -14.75
CA ALA A 206 3.02 -11.35 -15.46
C ALA A 206 3.45 -12.42 -16.46
N THR A 207 3.97 -11.98 -17.60
CA THR A 207 4.70 -12.80 -18.55
C THR A 207 6.20 -12.74 -18.31
N ARG A 208 6.69 -11.68 -17.63
CA ARG A 208 8.09 -11.38 -17.38
C ARG A 208 8.25 -10.66 -16.06
N VAL A 209 9.36 -10.84 -15.39
CA VAL A 209 9.68 -10.23 -14.10
C VAL A 209 10.99 -9.45 -14.20
N LEU A 210 10.93 -8.23 -13.68
CA LEU A 210 12.09 -7.38 -13.40
C LEU A 210 12.27 -7.29 -11.90
N PHE A 211 13.46 -7.55 -11.37
CA PHE A 211 13.76 -7.35 -9.95
C PHE A 211 14.82 -6.26 -9.80
N VAL A 212 14.44 -5.19 -9.08
CA VAL A 212 15.29 -4.02 -8.84
C VAL A 212 15.66 -3.94 -7.37
N GLU A 213 16.95 -3.83 -7.07
CA GLU A 213 17.49 -3.62 -5.73
C GLU A 213 18.64 -2.61 -5.77
N ASP A 214 18.68 -1.70 -4.81
CA ASP A 214 19.70 -0.63 -4.71
C ASP A 214 19.91 0.12 -6.03
N GLY A 215 18.82 0.39 -6.74
CA GLY A 215 18.84 1.09 -8.03
C GLY A 215 19.37 0.26 -9.20
N ARG A 216 19.61 -1.02 -9.05
CA ARG A 216 20.14 -1.92 -10.08
C ARG A 216 19.11 -2.97 -10.49
N LEU A 217 19.10 -3.32 -11.77
CA LEU A 217 18.33 -4.44 -12.27
C LEU A 217 19.13 -5.73 -12.00
N LEU A 218 18.64 -6.55 -11.06
CA LEU A 218 19.27 -7.83 -10.69
C LEU A 218 18.73 -8.99 -11.50
N LEU A 219 17.47 -8.93 -11.92
CA LEU A 219 16.81 -9.93 -12.73
C LEU A 219 15.99 -9.26 -13.83
N ASP A 220 16.06 -9.85 -15.01
CA ASP A 220 15.22 -9.59 -16.16
C ASP A 220 14.99 -10.93 -16.86
N ALA A 221 13.86 -11.58 -16.58
CA ALA A 221 13.61 -12.94 -17.02
C ALA A 221 12.13 -13.24 -17.26
N PRO A 222 11.81 -14.22 -18.13
CA PRO A 222 10.49 -14.81 -18.23
C PRO A 222 10.00 -15.35 -16.89
N LEU A 223 8.68 -15.45 -16.72
CA LEU A 223 8.04 -15.78 -15.43
C LEU A 223 8.59 -17.07 -14.80
N ASP A 224 8.79 -18.13 -15.58
CA ASP A 224 9.22 -19.42 -15.02
C ASP A 224 10.65 -19.35 -14.45
N GLU A 225 11.59 -18.75 -15.18
CA GLU A 225 12.96 -18.52 -14.71
C GLU A 225 12.99 -17.58 -13.49
N ALA A 226 12.12 -16.57 -13.51
CA ALA A 226 12.01 -15.63 -12.40
C ALA A 226 11.51 -16.30 -11.12
N ARG A 227 10.55 -17.21 -11.21
CA ARG A 227 10.06 -17.99 -10.05
C ARG A 227 11.17 -18.84 -9.43
N GLU A 228 11.99 -19.48 -10.26
CA GLU A 228 13.14 -20.27 -9.79
C GLU A 228 14.17 -19.37 -9.09
N TRP A 229 14.50 -18.24 -9.71
CA TRP A 229 15.44 -17.27 -9.13
C TRP A 229 14.92 -16.68 -7.80
N LEU A 230 13.65 -16.28 -7.74
CA LEU A 230 13.02 -15.76 -6.51
C LEU A 230 13.06 -16.82 -5.39
N ALA A 231 12.77 -18.07 -5.71
CA ALA A 231 12.81 -19.16 -4.73
C ALA A 231 14.21 -19.39 -4.16
N ALA A 232 15.25 -19.25 -4.98
CA ALA A 232 16.64 -19.45 -4.61
C ALA A 232 17.25 -18.24 -3.87
N GLU A 233 17.07 -17.04 -4.42
CA GLU A 233 17.78 -15.84 -3.98
C GLU A 233 16.95 -14.94 -3.07
N ARG A 234 15.61 -15.00 -3.19
CA ARG A 234 14.65 -14.14 -2.48
C ARG A 234 13.44 -14.92 -1.98
N PRO A 235 13.62 -15.90 -1.09
CA PRO A 235 12.54 -16.83 -0.69
C PRO A 235 11.30 -16.14 -0.11
N ALA A 236 11.43 -14.98 0.53
CA ALA A 236 10.30 -14.20 1.02
C ALA A 236 9.41 -13.63 -0.12
N TRP A 237 9.96 -13.52 -1.33
CA TRP A 237 9.23 -13.09 -2.54
C TRP A 237 8.59 -14.26 -3.30
N ALA A 238 9.07 -15.47 -3.06
CA ALA A 238 8.55 -16.68 -3.71
C ALA A 238 7.44 -17.36 -2.91
N ASN A 239 7.55 -17.31 -1.58
CA ASN A 239 6.68 -18.07 -0.69
C ASN A 239 6.25 -17.23 0.50
N ALA A 240 4.99 -17.38 0.92
CA ALA A 240 4.52 -16.85 2.19
C ALA A 240 5.33 -17.46 3.35
N CYS A 241 5.73 -16.64 4.30
CA CYS A 241 6.43 -17.13 5.49
C CYS A 241 5.47 -17.94 6.36
N VAL A 242 5.87 -19.16 6.73
CA VAL A 242 5.13 -19.98 7.68
C VAL A 242 5.65 -19.69 9.08
N TYR A 243 4.77 -19.27 9.98
CA TYR A 243 5.06 -19.00 11.37
C TYR A 243 4.44 -20.08 12.26
N GLN A 244 5.13 -20.42 13.35
CA GLN A 244 4.62 -21.35 14.38
C GLN A 244 4.64 -20.66 15.73
N PRO A 245 3.64 -19.81 16.05
CA PRO A 245 3.56 -19.18 17.36
C PRO A 245 3.44 -20.22 18.48
N GLN A 246 4.07 -19.96 19.62
CA GLN A 246 3.98 -20.82 20.80
C GLN A 246 2.59 -20.72 21.42
N ALA A 247 2.13 -21.80 22.09
CA ALA A 247 0.83 -21.79 22.76
C ALA A 247 0.74 -20.65 23.79
N PRO A 248 -0.36 -19.86 23.78
CA PRO A 248 -0.52 -18.73 24.71
C PRO A 248 -0.73 -19.21 26.16
N SER A 249 -0.50 -18.32 27.13
CA SER A 249 -0.84 -18.51 28.53
C SER A 249 -2.35 -18.62 28.74
N ALA A 250 -2.77 -19.07 29.93
CA ALA A 250 -4.18 -19.04 30.34
C ALA A 250 -4.62 -17.62 30.76
N ASP A 251 -3.68 -16.72 31.08
CA ASP A 251 -3.98 -15.41 31.64
C ASP A 251 -4.48 -14.44 30.56
N VAL A 252 -5.61 -13.77 30.86
CA VAL A 252 -6.21 -12.77 29.99
C VAL A 252 -5.43 -11.45 30.10
N ALA A 253 -5.03 -10.88 28.96
CA ALA A 253 -4.40 -9.57 28.86
C ALA A 253 -5.38 -8.47 28.45
N LEU A 254 -6.37 -8.80 27.59
CA LEU A 254 -7.39 -7.89 27.10
C LEU A 254 -8.74 -8.60 27.06
N SER A 255 -9.78 -7.97 27.58
CA SER A 255 -11.17 -8.44 27.50
C SER A 255 -12.08 -7.33 27.02
N LEU A 256 -12.73 -7.54 25.88
CA LEU A 256 -13.80 -6.70 25.31
C LEU A 256 -15.08 -7.50 25.35
N ARG A 257 -16.14 -6.96 25.94
CA ARG A 257 -17.42 -7.66 26.10
C ARG A 257 -18.60 -6.78 25.72
N GLY A 258 -19.43 -7.24 24.81
CA GLY A 258 -20.64 -6.57 24.34
C GLY A 258 -20.35 -5.20 23.71
N ILE A 259 -19.22 -5.04 23.03
CA ILE A 259 -18.78 -3.76 22.47
C ILE A 259 -19.69 -3.35 21.33
N SER A 260 -20.39 -2.23 21.50
CA SER A 260 -21.12 -1.55 20.43
C SER A 260 -20.66 -0.11 20.33
N PHE A 261 -20.54 0.38 19.07
CA PHE A 261 -20.08 1.75 18.80
C PHE A 261 -20.60 2.29 17.49
N ALA A 262 -21.01 3.57 17.48
CA ALA A 262 -21.37 4.36 16.29
C ALA A 262 -20.67 5.71 16.31
N TYR A 263 -20.19 6.17 15.14
CA TYR A 263 -19.77 7.56 14.99
C TYR A 263 -21.01 8.45 14.82
N ARG A 264 -21.10 9.57 15.56
CA ARG A 264 -22.16 10.60 15.57
C ARG A 264 -23.27 10.40 14.53
N GLU A 265 -24.47 10.01 14.97
CA GLU A 265 -25.68 9.83 14.13
C GLU A 265 -25.55 8.88 12.93
N ALA A 266 -24.43 8.15 12.82
CA ALA A 266 -24.20 7.14 11.81
C ALA A 266 -24.74 5.76 12.25
N LEU A 267 -24.81 4.84 11.30
CA LEU A 267 -25.11 3.44 11.58
C LEU A 267 -24.04 2.82 12.51
N PRO A 268 -24.40 1.84 13.36
CA PRO A 268 -23.44 1.14 14.20
C PRO A 268 -22.30 0.55 13.39
N VAL A 269 -21.06 0.84 13.79
CA VAL A 269 -19.85 0.26 13.19
C VAL A 269 -19.50 -1.05 13.87
N LEU A 270 -19.74 -1.14 15.18
CA LEU A 270 -19.59 -2.34 15.99
C LEU A 270 -20.91 -2.62 16.69
N ASP A 271 -21.32 -3.89 16.74
CA ASP A 271 -22.56 -4.34 17.35
C ASP A 271 -22.32 -5.65 18.12
N ASP A 272 -22.40 -5.57 19.46
CA ASP A 272 -22.27 -6.68 20.41
C ASP A 272 -20.99 -7.55 20.19
N VAL A 273 -19.82 -6.92 20.06
CA VAL A 273 -18.56 -7.62 19.76
C VAL A 273 -17.84 -8.06 21.04
N ASP A 274 -17.56 -9.36 21.12
CA ASP A 274 -16.77 -9.97 22.19
C ASP A 274 -15.38 -10.38 21.68
N VAL A 275 -14.31 -9.96 22.38
CA VAL A 275 -12.94 -10.36 22.10
C VAL A 275 -12.19 -10.55 23.42
N GLU A 276 -11.56 -11.69 23.61
CA GLU A 276 -10.63 -11.97 24.69
C GLU A 276 -9.27 -12.30 24.11
N VAL A 277 -8.19 -11.66 24.61
CA VAL A 277 -6.82 -11.91 24.17
C VAL A 277 -5.98 -12.29 25.37
N ARG A 278 -5.25 -13.40 25.25
CA ARG A 278 -4.41 -13.94 26.34
C ARG A 278 -2.97 -13.48 26.23
N ARG A 279 -2.22 -13.59 27.32
CA ARG A 279 -0.79 -13.35 27.30
C ARG A 279 -0.08 -14.35 26.38
N GLY A 280 0.80 -13.84 25.52
CA GLY A 280 1.46 -14.65 24.51
C GLY A 280 0.60 -14.96 23.28
N GLU A 281 -0.62 -14.40 23.19
CA GLU A 281 -1.52 -14.62 22.04
C GLU A 281 -1.34 -13.52 20.99
N ILE A 282 -1.34 -13.92 19.72
CA ILE A 282 -1.46 -13.02 18.56
C ILE A 282 -2.86 -13.23 17.99
N VAL A 283 -3.70 -12.18 18.06
CA VAL A 283 -5.05 -12.16 17.49
C VAL A 283 -5.09 -11.19 16.33
N VAL A 284 -5.54 -11.67 15.17
CA VAL A 284 -5.73 -10.84 13.97
C VAL A 284 -7.21 -10.50 13.82
N LEU A 285 -7.51 -9.21 13.68
CA LEU A 285 -8.83 -8.69 13.34
C LEU A 285 -8.90 -8.51 11.82
N GLU A 286 -9.72 -9.32 11.17
CA GLU A 286 -9.91 -9.33 9.72
C GLU A 286 -11.26 -8.72 9.33
N GLY A 287 -11.39 -8.30 8.09
CA GLY A 287 -12.64 -7.83 7.50
C GLY A 287 -12.40 -6.78 6.43
N PRO A 288 -13.41 -6.47 5.61
CA PRO A 288 -13.31 -5.46 4.57
C PRO A 288 -13.08 -4.05 5.14
N ASN A 289 -12.77 -3.09 4.27
CA ASN A 289 -12.69 -1.69 4.68
C ASN A 289 -14.06 -1.23 5.22
N GLY A 290 -14.03 -0.47 6.33
CA GLY A 290 -15.26 -0.03 7.00
C GLY A 290 -15.89 -1.05 7.96
N SER A 291 -15.35 -2.27 8.13
CA SER A 291 -15.90 -3.27 9.07
C SER A 291 -15.65 -2.99 10.55
N GLY A 292 -14.98 -1.88 10.89
CA GLY A 292 -14.75 -1.50 12.29
C GLY A 292 -13.44 -1.96 12.92
N LYS A 293 -12.50 -2.56 12.15
CA LYS A 293 -11.18 -3.02 12.65
C LYS A 293 -10.43 -1.93 13.42
N THR A 294 -10.21 -0.79 12.80
CA THR A 294 -9.56 0.39 13.43
C THR A 294 -10.33 0.88 14.66
N THR A 295 -11.67 0.88 14.61
CA THR A 295 -12.51 1.30 15.73
C THR A 295 -12.34 0.36 16.91
N LEU A 296 -12.41 -0.94 16.69
CA LEU A 296 -12.20 -1.95 17.72
C LEU A 296 -10.77 -1.91 18.28
N ALA A 297 -9.76 -1.71 17.42
CA ALA A 297 -8.37 -1.56 17.83
C ALA A 297 -8.17 -0.33 18.74
N ARG A 298 -8.81 0.81 18.45
CA ARG A 298 -8.77 2.01 19.29
C ARG A 298 -9.50 1.81 20.63
N ILE A 299 -10.64 1.10 20.64
CA ILE A 299 -11.34 0.74 21.88
C ILE A 299 -10.45 -0.19 22.71
N ALA A 300 -9.85 -1.21 22.09
CA ALA A 300 -8.90 -2.12 22.72
C ALA A 300 -7.68 -1.40 23.33
N ALA A 301 -7.24 -0.30 22.71
CA ALA A 301 -6.15 0.55 23.21
C ALA A 301 -6.58 1.55 24.30
N GLY A 302 -7.87 1.66 24.60
CA GLY A 302 -8.40 2.67 25.52
C GLY A 302 -8.38 4.11 24.96
N LEU A 303 -8.26 4.26 23.62
CA LEU A 303 -8.26 5.55 22.91
C LEU A 303 -9.66 6.00 22.49
N LEU A 304 -10.64 5.11 22.57
CA LEU A 304 -12.02 5.35 22.22
C LEU A 304 -12.92 4.61 23.22
N GLU A 305 -13.92 5.29 23.77
CA GLU A 305 -14.91 4.68 24.66
C GLU A 305 -16.04 4.08 23.83
N PRO A 306 -16.46 2.82 24.07
CA PRO A 306 -17.61 2.24 23.40
C PRO A 306 -18.92 2.86 23.90
N ASP A 307 -19.96 2.87 23.05
CA ASP A 307 -21.30 3.33 23.45
C ASP A 307 -21.96 2.36 24.46
N SER A 308 -21.65 1.06 24.33
CA SER A 308 -22.03 0.02 25.27
C SER A 308 -20.98 -1.10 25.34
N GLY A 309 -21.07 -1.90 26.40
CA GLY A 309 -20.10 -2.96 26.68
C GLY A 309 -18.99 -2.51 27.64
N THR A 310 -17.97 -3.36 27.78
CA THR A 310 -16.82 -3.12 28.66
C THR A 310 -15.52 -3.50 27.99
N ALA A 311 -14.51 -2.64 28.13
CA ALA A 311 -13.15 -2.90 27.67
C ALA A 311 -12.21 -2.90 28.90
N GLN A 312 -11.50 -4.01 29.14
CA GLN A 312 -10.57 -4.17 30.25
C GLN A 312 -9.20 -4.60 29.72
N ILE A 313 -8.17 -3.84 30.12
CA ILE A 313 -6.77 -4.12 29.80
C ILE A 313 -6.06 -4.47 31.11
N HIS A 314 -5.45 -5.66 31.16
CA HIS A 314 -4.65 -6.10 32.30
C HIS A 314 -3.18 -5.75 32.08
N GLY A 315 -2.82 -4.49 32.38
CA GLY A 315 -1.50 -3.93 32.17
C GLY A 315 -1.54 -2.65 31.31
N ARG A 316 -0.52 -2.44 30.50
CA ARG A 316 -0.38 -1.29 29.60
C ARG A 316 -0.66 -1.68 28.18
N ALA A 317 -1.40 -0.85 27.44
CA ALA A 317 -1.56 -0.99 26.00
C ALA A 317 -0.60 -0.05 25.25
N GLY A 318 -0.09 -0.54 24.12
CA GLY A 318 0.60 0.25 23.10
C GLY A 318 -0.17 0.19 21.80
N TYR A 319 -0.35 1.32 21.12
CA TYR A 319 -1.09 1.40 19.85
C TYR A 319 -0.24 2.04 18.77
N VAL A 320 -0.14 1.37 17.62
CA VAL A 320 0.45 1.89 16.39
C VAL A 320 -0.66 2.09 15.37
N SER A 321 -0.86 3.33 14.94
CA SER A 321 -1.91 3.69 13.98
C SER A 321 -1.54 3.34 12.55
N GLN A 322 -2.53 3.23 11.68
CA GLN A 322 -2.40 2.97 10.23
C GLN A 322 -1.54 4.01 9.49
N ASP A 323 -1.54 5.28 9.94
CA ASP A 323 -0.68 6.35 9.40
C ASP A 323 0.15 6.95 10.54
N PRO A 324 1.22 6.26 10.95
CA PRO A 324 2.02 6.71 12.08
C PRO A 324 2.80 8.00 11.79
N GLY A 325 3.02 8.34 10.53
CA GLY A 325 3.75 9.56 10.14
C GLY A 325 3.11 10.85 10.66
N ARG A 326 1.80 10.83 10.96
CA ARG A 326 1.09 11.99 11.56
C ARG A 326 1.36 12.17 13.04
N TYR A 327 1.89 11.15 13.71
CA TYR A 327 2.09 11.14 15.17
C TYR A 327 3.56 11.19 15.57
N LEU A 328 4.50 11.13 14.63
CA LEU A 328 5.92 11.31 14.87
C LEU A 328 6.23 12.81 15.00
N ILE A 329 6.61 13.24 16.19
CA ILE A 329 6.69 14.67 16.57
C ILE A 329 8.09 15.16 16.88
N GLU A 330 9.04 14.26 17.20
CA GLU A 330 10.39 14.62 17.59
C GLU A 330 11.28 14.95 16.39
N GLU A 331 12.38 15.67 16.64
CA GLU A 331 13.33 16.08 15.60
C GLU A 331 14.21 14.94 15.09
N THR A 332 14.35 13.86 15.86
CA THR A 332 15.16 12.70 15.46
C THR A 332 14.46 11.38 15.76
N ALA A 333 14.73 10.36 14.96
CA ALA A 333 14.20 9.02 15.18
C ALA A 333 14.59 8.45 16.56
N LEU A 334 15.78 8.77 17.07
CA LEU A 334 16.21 8.36 18.41
C LEU A 334 15.38 9.02 19.49
N ALA A 335 15.12 10.34 19.38
CA ALA A 335 14.31 11.06 20.34
C ALA A 335 12.87 10.55 20.34
N GLU A 336 12.32 10.25 19.17
CA GLU A 336 10.98 9.67 19.01
C GLU A 336 10.88 8.32 19.72
N ALA A 337 11.81 7.41 19.46
CA ALA A 337 11.84 6.10 20.14
C ALA A 337 12.07 6.21 21.66
N ALA A 338 12.72 7.29 22.13
CA ALA A 338 13.00 7.50 23.55
C ALA A 338 11.80 8.07 24.34
N LEU A 339 10.77 8.60 23.69
CA LEU A 339 9.61 9.22 24.35
C LEU A 339 8.95 8.30 25.37
N ALA A 340 8.65 7.07 24.95
CA ALA A 340 7.93 6.11 25.79
C ALA A 340 8.75 5.55 26.97
N VAL A 341 10.07 5.73 26.97
CA VAL A 341 11.02 5.22 27.99
C VAL A 341 11.73 6.33 28.76
N LYS A 342 11.04 7.46 28.98
CA LYS A 342 11.55 8.60 29.76
C LYS A 342 12.91 9.12 29.24
N ARG A 343 13.12 9.10 27.92
CA ARG A 343 14.32 9.53 27.21
C ARG A 343 15.56 8.67 27.47
N ASP A 344 15.36 7.38 27.75
CA ASP A 344 16.44 6.40 27.80
C ASP A 344 16.94 6.10 26.39
N GLU A 345 18.03 6.78 26.01
CA GLU A 345 18.62 6.65 24.67
C GLU A 345 19.20 5.26 24.40
N GLN A 346 19.64 4.54 25.41
CA GLN A 346 20.22 3.20 25.23
C GLN A 346 19.13 2.20 24.79
N ARG A 347 17.99 2.22 25.49
CA ARG A 347 16.82 1.40 25.12
C ARG A 347 16.27 1.80 23.75
N ALA A 348 16.14 3.10 23.51
CA ALA A 348 15.67 3.63 22.23
C ALA A 348 16.57 3.21 21.06
N ARG A 349 17.90 3.27 21.24
CA ARG A 349 18.87 2.84 20.24
C ARG A 349 18.75 1.35 19.94
N ALA A 350 18.65 0.51 20.97
CA ALA A 350 18.44 -0.93 20.81
C ALA A 350 17.13 -1.23 20.06
N ALA A 351 16.05 -0.50 20.35
CA ALA A 351 14.78 -0.66 19.65
C ALA A 351 14.89 -0.27 18.16
N LEU A 352 15.61 0.82 17.83
CA LEU A 352 15.88 1.21 16.44
C LEU A 352 16.73 0.18 15.70
N GLU A 353 17.74 -0.37 16.35
CA GLU A 353 18.58 -1.43 15.76
C GLU A 353 17.75 -2.68 15.45
N HIS A 354 16.85 -3.04 16.34
CA HIS A 354 15.96 -4.20 16.19
C HIS A 354 15.06 -4.13 14.95
N VAL A 355 14.59 -2.91 14.62
CA VAL A 355 13.79 -2.66 13.41
C VAL A 355 14.63 -2.24 12.20
N GLY A 356 15.96 -2.33 12.27
CA GLY A 356 16.88 -2.00 11.19
C GLY A 356 16.96 -0.50 10.87
N LEU A 357 16.72 0.38 11.87
CA LEU A 357 16.77 1.84 11.76
C LEU A 357 17.91 2.47 12.58
N GLY A 358 18.87 1.70 13.09
CA GLY A 358 20.01 2.24 13.85
C GLY A 358 20.79 3.33 13.10
N TRP A 359 20.94 3.19 11.77
CA TRP A 359 21.57 4.17 10.88
C TRP A 359 20.81 5.50 10.81
N ALA A 360 19.48 5.48 11.03
CA ALA A 360 18.59 6.64 10.94
C ALA A 360 18.42 7.39 12.28
N ALA A 361 19.08 6.97 13.35
CA ALA A 361 18.90 7.48 14.71
C ALA A 361 18.94 9.01 14.82
N ARG A 362 19.76 9.69 13.98
CA ARG A 362 19.91 11.15 13.95
C ARG A 362 19.09 11.84 12.85
N ARG A 363 18.34 11.10 12.04
CA ARG A 363 17.49 11.67 10.98
C ARG A 363 16.17 12.14 11.53
N HIS A 364 15.64 13.19 10.93
CA HIS A 364 14.27 13.62 11.20
C HIS A 364 13.28 12.58 10.69
N PRO A 365 12.22 12.21 11.44
CA PRO A 365 11.23 11.22 11.00
C PRO A 365 10.59 11.52 9.63
N ARG A 366 10.44 12.80 9.27
CA ARG A 366 9.90 13.20 7.96
C ARG A 366 10.82 12.88 6.78
N ASP A 367 12.13 12.73 7.02
CA ASP A 367 13.11 12.36 5.99
C ASP A 367 13.16 10.85 5.73
N LEU A 368 12.39 10.09 6.50
CA LEU A 368 12.25 8.65 6.36
C LEU A 368 11.18 8.32 5.31
N SER A 369 11.36 7.22 4.59
CA SER A 369 10.32 6.65 3.73
C SER A 369 9.09 6.21 4.56
N SER A 370 7.95 5.99 3.90
CA SER A 370 6.73 5.52 4.58
C SER A 370 6.97 4.27 5.43
N GLY A 371 7.59 3.23 4.85
CA GLY A 371 7.89 2.00 5.59
C GLY A 371 8.95 2.15 6.68
N GLU A 372 9.85 3.15 6.59
CA GLU A 372 10.79 3.48 7.67
C GLU A 372 10.09 4.21 8.81
N ARG A 373 9.15 5.11 8.52
CA ARG A 373 8.30 5.76 9.52
C ARG A 373 7.44 4.76 10.28
N GLU A 374 6.90 3.78 9.58
CA GLU A 374 6.11 2.71 10.19
C GLU A 374 6.93 1.88 11.17
N ARG A 375 8.13 1.43 10.76
CA ARG A 375 9.05 0.72 11.65
C ARG A 375 9.51 1.58 12.84
N LEU A 376 9.73 2.88 12.63
CA LEU A 376 10.04 3.80 13.70
C LEU A 376 8.90 3.86 14.72
N ALA A 377 7.64 3.95 14.27
CA ALA A 377 6.48 3.98 15.15
C ALA A 377 6.31 2.66 15.94
N VAL A 378 6.52 1.52 15.28
CA VAL A 378 6.53 0.22 15.98
C VAL A 378 7.62 0.22 17.05
N ALA A 379 8.85 0.64 16.74
CA ALA A 379 9.94 0.70 17.72
C ALA A 379 9.63 1.67 18.87
N ALA A 380 9.06 2.85 18.58
CA ALA A 380 8.73 3.87 19.57
C ALA A 380 7.66 3.41 20.57
N VAL A 381 6.72 2.58 20.13
CA VAL A 381 5.67 2.00 21.00
C VAL A 381 6.20 0.76 21.72
N ALA A 382 6.84 -0.14 21.01
CA ALA A 382 7.29 -1.44 21.54
C ALA A 382 8.42 -1.33 22.54
N VAL A 383 9.25 -0.27 22.49
CA VAL A 383 10.36 -0.03 23.46
C VAL A 383 9.87 0.07 24.90
N ALA A 384 8.60 0.48 25.10
CA ALA A 384 7.97 0.53 26.42
C ALA A 384 7.52 -0.84 26.93
N GLU A 385 7.63 -1.89 26.12
CA GLU A 385 7.20 -3.25 26.43
C GLU A 385 5.76 -3.29 26.96
N PRO A 386 4.76 -2.83 26.16
CA PRO A 386 3.37 -2.88 26.60
C PRO A 386 2.90 -4.34 26.75
N ASP A 387 2.04 -4.60 27.76
CA ASP A 387 1.44 -5.93 27.99
C ASP A 387 0.53 -6.35 26.81
N VAL A 388 -0.08 -5.38 26.15
CA VAL A 388 -0.91 -5.55 24.96
C VAL A 388 -0.43 -4.59 23.86
N LEU A 389 0.13 -5.13 22.78
CA LEU A 389 0.53 -4.36 21.61
C LEU A 389 -0.55 -4.44 20.54
N ILE A 390 -1.03 -3.29 20.09
CA ILE A 390 -2.11 -3.17 19.10
C ILE A 390 -1.56 -2.46 17.88
N LEU A 391 -1.65 -3.12 16.72
CA LEU A 391 -1.13 -2.65 15.44
C LEU A 391 -2.28 -2.53 14.44
N ASP A 392 -2.41 -1.37 13.80
CA ASP A 392 -3.46 -1.11 12.81
C ASP A 392 -2.84 -1.01 11.41
N GLU A 393 -3.09 -2.02 10.56
CA GLU A 393 -2.58 -2.22 9.20
C GLU A 393 -1.04 -2.12 9.08
N PRO A 394 -0.24 -2.82 9.91
CA PRO A 394 1.21 -2.67 9.97
C PRO A 394 1.97 -3.25 8.77
N THR A 395 1.29 -3.91 7.85
CA THR A 395 1.88 -4.53 6.64
C THR A 395 1.50 -3.81 5.35
N ARG A 396 0.78 -2.68 5.46
CA ARG A 396 0.31 -1.93 4.30
C ARG A 396 1.48 -1.29 3.54
N GLY A 397 1.62 -1.59 2.23
CA GLY A 397 2.71 -1.06 1.41
C GLY A 397 4.12 -1.51 1.82
N VAL A 398 4.20 -2.60 2.59
CA VAL A 398 5.46 -3.18 3.06
C VAL A 398 5.85 -4.33 2.14
N ASP A 399 7.12 -4.38 1.74
CA ASP A 399 7.65 -5.47 0.91
C ASP A 399 7.71 -6.82 1.66
N PRO A 400 7.74 -7.96 0.94
CA PRO A 400 7.70 -9.29 1.55
C PRO A 400 8.81 -9.58 2.56
N GLU A 401 10.03 -9.08 2.35
CA GLU A 401 11.15 -9.31 3.27
C GLU A 401 10.92 -8.61 4.61
N ARG A 402 10.40 -7.39 4.56
CA ARG A 402 10.06 -6.61 5.75
C ARG A 402 8.82 -7.16 6.45
N LYS A 403 7.81 -7.63 5.70
CA LYS A 403 6.67 -8.37 6.28
C LYS A 403 7.16 -9.62 7.03
N ALA A 404 8.05 -10.39 6.42
CA ALA A 404 8.64 -11.56 7.04
C ALA A 404 9.41 -11.21 8.33
N ALA A 405 10.14 -10.10 8.33
CA ALA A 405 10.86 -9.63 9.52
C ALA A 405 9.90 -9.19 10.63
N LEU A 406 8.84 -8.43 10.28
CA LEU A 406 7.78 -8.04 11.23
C LEU A 406 7.08 -9.26 11.81
N GLY A 407 6.73 -10.24 10.98
CA GLY A 407 6.06 -11.46 11.42
C GLY A 407 6.90 -12.24 12.44
N ARG A 408 8.21 -12.42 12.18
CA ARG A 408 9.14 -13.04 13.14
C ARG A 408 9.17 -12.27 14.45
N TRP A 409 9.31 -10.96 14.38
CA TRP A 409 9.35 -10.10 15.55
C TRP A 409 8.04 -10.20 16.38
N LEU A 410 6.87 -10.26 15.74
CA LEU A 410 5.58 -10.44 16.43
C LEU A 410 5.51 -11.78 17.17
N VAL A 411 6.04 -12.86 16.57
CA VAL A 411 6.12 -14.18 17.23
C VAL A 411 7.03 -14.12 18.44
N ASP A 412 8.21 -13.51 18.33
CA ASP A 412 9.15 -13.37 19.44
C ASP A 412 8.58 -12.49 20.57
N TYR A 413 7.88 -11.42 20.21
CA TYR A 413 7.23 -10.52 21.16
C TYR A 413 6.11 -11.22 21.94
N ALA A 414 5.32 -12.05 21.26
CA ALA A 414 4.31 -12.87 21.89
C ALA A 414 4.94 -13.97 22.78
N ALA A 415 5.99 -14.65 22.29
CA ALA A 415 6.72 -15.67 23.07
C ALA A 415 7.32 -15.12 24.37
N ALA A 416 7.61 -13.82 24.44
CA ALA A 416 8.02 -13.13 25.67
C ALA A 416 6.87 -12.92 26.67
N GLY A 417 5.64 -13.37 26.36
CA GLY A 417 4.46 -13.32 27.24
C GLY A 417 3.57 -12.10 27.02
N ASN A 418 3.81 -11.28 25.98
CA ASN A 418 2.99 -10.11 25.65
C ASN A 418 1.85 -10.51 24.72
N ALA A 419 0.70 -9.85 24.84
CA ALA A 419 -0.43 -10.03 23.92
C ALA A 419 -0.28 -9.11 22.69
N VAL A 420 -0.71 -9.59 21.53
CA VAL A 420 -0.67 -8.81 20.30
C VAL A 420 -2.05 -8.83 19.62
N VAL A 421 -2.53 -7.67 19.21
CA VAL A 421 -3.72 -7.51 18.38
C VAL A 421 -3.30 -6.83 17.08
N VAL A 422 -3.59 -7.44 15.95
CA VAL A 422 -3.29 -6.86 14.63
C VAL A 422 -4.56 -6.69 13.84
N ALA A 423 -4.95 -5.46 13.56
CA ALA A 423 -6.02 -5.16 12.62
C ALA A 423 -5.44 -5.12 11.22
N THR A 424 -5.77 -6.08 10.37
CA THR A 424 -5.25 -6.15 9.00
C THR A 424 -6.11 -7.05 8.10
N HIS A 425 -5.95 -6.88 6.81
CA HIS A 425 -6.46 -7.77 5.77
C HIS A 425 -5.37 -8.71 5.21
N ASP A 426 -4.15 -8.66 5.75
CA ASP A 426 -3.00 -9.44 5.29
C ASP A 426 -3.00 -10.83 5.96
N ASN A 427 -3.22 -11.87 5.14
CA ASN A 427 -3.26 -13.26 5.59
C ASN A 427 -1.87 -13.82 5.96
N GLU A 428 -0.78 -13.13 5.64
CA GLU A 428 0.59 -13.56 5.93
C GLU A 428 1.04 -13.18 7.34
N VAL A 429 0.28 -12.34 8.06
CA VAL A 429 0.56 -12.00 9.45
C VAL A 429 0.37 -13.23 10.34
N PRO A 430 1.36 -13.57 11.22
CA PRO A 430 1.22 -14.68 12.16
C PRO A 430 0.03 -14.48 13.09
N ALA A 431 -0.72 -15.55 13.35
CA ALA A 431 -1.86 -15.50 14.25
C ALA A 431 -2.06 -16.84 14.95
N HIS A 432 -2.45 -16.80 16.23
CA HIS A 432 -3.04 -17.94 16.92
C HIS A 432 -4.53 -18.06 16.55
N ARG A 433 -5.18 -16.91 16.36
CA ARG A 433 -6.60 -16.81 16.06
C ARG A 433 -6.89 -15.61 15.18
N ARG A 434 -7.83 -15.81 14.23
CA ARG A 434 -8.32 -14.75 13.34
C ARG A 434 -9.79 -14.51 13.63
N LEU A 435 -10.17 -13.24 13.82
CA LEU A 435 -11.52 -12.79 14.10
C LEU A 435 -12.02 -11.95 12.93
N ARG A 436 -13.07 -12.42 12.27
CA ARG A 436 -13.63 -11.70 11.13
C ARG A 436 -14.72 -10.74 11.57
N LEU A 437 -14.50 -9.44 11.38
CA LEU A 437 -15.52 -8.42 11.54
C LEU A 437 -16.29 -8.27 10.23
N CYS A 438 -17.62 -8.24 10.33
CA CYS A 438 -18.52 -8.03 9.21
C CYS A 438 -19.03 -6.60 9.20
N VAL A 439 -19.25 -6.02 8.03
CA VAL A 439 -19.95 -4.74 7.90
C VAL A 439 -21.37 -4.95 8.42
N SER A 440 -21.81 -4.16 9.40
CA SER A 440 -23.20 -4.22 9.88
C SER A 440 -24.16 -4.03 8.70
N GLN A 441 -25.05 -5.00 8.44
CA GLN A 441 -25.91 -5.06 7.24
C GLN A 441 -27.03 -4.00 7.26
N THR A 442 -26.77 -2.73 7.50
CA THR A 442 -27.78 -1.69 7.47
C THR A 442 -27.33 -0.47 6.64
N GLN A 443 -26.60 -0.68 5.55
CA GLN A 443 -26.59 0.28 4.45
C GLN A 443 -27.78 -0.01 3.52
N ALA A 444 -29.00 0.24 3.99
CA ALA A 444 -30.11 0.49 3.09
C ALA A 444 -29.82 1.84 2.43
N LEU A 445 -29.57 1.82 1.14
CA LEU A 445 -29.56 3.04 0.32
C LEU A 445 -30.86 3.82 0.61
N PRO A 446 -30.82 5.13 0.83
CA PRO A 446 -32.05 5.92 0.88
C PRO A 446 -32.77 5.73 -0.46
N GLU A 447 -34.00 5.24 -0.39
CA GLU A 447 -34.90 5.21 -1.54
C GLU A 447 -34.97 6.62 -2.12
N ALA A 448 -34.67 6.75 -3.39
CA ALA A 448 -34.89 7.99 -4.11
C ALA A 448 -36.39 8.34 -3.99
N PRO A 449 -36.74 9.61 -3.68
CA PRO A 449 -38.15 10.00 -3.70
C PRO A 449 -38.69 9.84 -5.10
N VAL A 450 -39.63 8.93 -5.27
CA VAL A 450 -40.46 8.80 -6.46
C VAL A 450 -41.39 10.01 -6.50
N GLY A 451 -41.25 10.87 -7.46
CA GLY A 451 -42.28 11.74 -7.99
C GLY A 451 -42.31 13.17 -7.49
N ALA A 452 -41.94 14.11 -8.33
CA ALA A 452 -42.85 15.14 -8.94
C ALA A 452 -42.06 15.87 -10.03
#